data_cb250c383cdf96768bccfe7202718323
#
_entry.id   cb250c383cdf96768bccfe7202718323
#
_cell.length_a   1.000
_cell.length_b   1.000
_cell.length_c   1.000
_cell.angle_alpha   90.00
_cell.angle_beta   90.00
_cell.angle_gamma   90.00
#
_symmetry.space_group_name_H-M   'P 1'
#
loop_
_entity.id
_entity.type
_entity.pdbx_description
1 polymer ?
#
loop_
_entity_poly.entity_id
_entity_poly.type
_entity_poly.pdbx_seq_one_letter_code
_entity_poly.pdbx_strand_id
1 'polypeptide(L)'
;MEGELFSYKKIRKMNQEGLENPEKFWRDRMNLMTWFKEPVKILEGTPPFEKWFVGGISNLAYNAVDRHLPNEANKVIFYWMDEKGNTKSITYQDLYYEVNRAAYVLKEMGVKHGDTVSMLMASSPEAVIFGLAVHRLGAIAVIHYVGLTDEIIATRFVDTGSKYAIVFGNTINAGSEINIKNYFDNVANKFNLPIEKVLVVSRGFTNFSLKQNRDIVYEDIAPKGKVYVPPEPVEANEVGTIYYTSGTTGKPKGITQTQIGYPLSLNWTFRGLYDLRPNDVWWTVSALGWPVWPMANLYTAPVSGITSVLFEGYIGAKPDLWSRIIERFNVSLVWQSTTSLYTLKSLGEESVKAGDTSSLRIVLNTGETLNVGFFNWFREQLPDVYIGDAYWFTEHLSPAAATPYGIGEIPFKPGSAGIEFPLSKVVIVDDDGTPLPPGKKGYIVLKPYSPALGKMWNDPNLERYNKVYTSRFPGYVFFGDYGYMDSDGYLFVLGRADDVLKPGGERVGTMEVESLIGNHQAVAEVAATSMPSFEGKGEKLLLFVVPRIGYTPDEKLSNQLKEYAKNSGFIIDYIVFVNKLPKTKSGKIMRRLLRATVRNEPLGDLSTLDDPAAFEDLRKRYEEFKKAMSGS
;
A
#
# COMPACT_ATOMS: atom_id res chain seq x y z
N MET A 1 26.12 20.99 -1.76
CA MET A 1 26.17 20.98 -3.25
C MET A 1 27.02 19.84 -3.82
N GLU A 2 28.31 19.67 -3.45
CA GLU A 2 29.12 18.55 -4.00
C GLU A 2 28.63 17.16 -3.58
N GLY A 3 28.22 16.96 -2.33
CA GLY A 3 27.67 15.69 -1.86
C GLY A 3 26.34 15.33 -2.50
N GLU A 4 25.46 16.30 -2.70
CA GLU A 4 24.19 16.12 -3.41
C GLU A 4 24.41 15.70 -4.86
N LEU A 5 25.32 16.37 -5.56
CA LEU A 5 25.67 16.03 -6.93
C LEU A 5 26.26 14.61 -7.06
N PHE A 6 27.01 14.17 -6.05
CA PHE A 6 27.56 12.80 -5.98
C PHE A 6 26.43 11.77 -5.82
N SER A 7 25.46 12.00 -4.94
CA SER A 7 24.32 11.10 -4.72
C SER A 7 23.47 10.93 -5.98
N TYR A 8 23.14 12.01 -6.68
CA TYR A 8 22.44 11.93 -7.97
C TYR A 8 23.18 11.08 -9.00
N LYS A 9 24.50 11.32 -9.15
CA LYS A 9 25.34 10.56 -10.09
C LYS A 9 25.35 9.07 -9.74
N LYS A 10 25.48 8.74 -8.45
CA LYS A 10 25.50 7.35 -7.96
C LYS A 10 24.18 6.63 -8.27
N ILE A 11 23.03 7.26 -7.95
CA ILE A 11 21.71 6.67 -8.17
C ILE A 11 21.45 6.47 -9.66
N ARG A 12 21.71 7.50 -10.48
CA ARG A 12 21.52 7.43 -11.94
C ARG A 12 22.41 6.39 -12.59
N LYS A 13 23.69 6.30 -12.18
CA LYS A 13 24.59 5.27 -12.64
C LYS A 13 24.09 3.88 -12.31
N MET A 14 23.64 3.65 -11.06
CA MET A 14 23.10 2.36 -10.64
C MET A 14 21.82 2.01 -11.44
N ASN A 15 20.94 2.98 -11.70
CA ASN A 15 19.77 2.77 -12.54
C ASN A 15 20.16 2.41 -13.97
N GLN A 16 21.07 3.16 -14.58
CA GLN A 16 21.55 2.90 -15.94
C GLN A 16 22.17 1.50 -16.05
N GLU A 17 23.10 1.13 -15.16
CA GLU A 17 23.74 -0.18 -15.14
C GLU A 17 22.71 -1.31 -14.99
N GLY A 18 21.71 -1.11 -14.11
CA GLY A 18 20.63 -2.08 -13.92
C GLY A 18 19.73 -2.24 -15.15
N LEU A 19 19.41 -1.15 -15.84
CA LEU A 19 18.60 -1.18 -17.06
C LEU A 19 19.37 -1.77 -18.25
N GLU A 20 20.68 -1.53 -18.35
CA GLU A 20 21.53 -2.08 -19.41
C GLU A 20 21.79 -3.59 -19.20
N ASN A 21 21.92 -4.04 -17.96
CA ASN A 21 22.16 -5.44 -17.65
C ASN A 21 21.41 -5.91 -16.39
N PRO A 22 20.08 -6.10 -16.47
CA PRO A 22 19.25 -6.51 -15.34
C PRO A 22 19.61 -7.92 -14.84
N GLU A 23 20.11 -8.80 -15.70
CA GLU A 23 20.60 -10.12 -15.28
C GLU A 23 21.78 -10.02 -14.32
N LYS A 24 22.79 -9.22 -14.67
CA LYS A 24 23.96 -8.99 -13.81
C LYS A 24 23.54 -8.32 -12.50
N PHE A 25 22.67 -7.31 -12.58
CA PHE A 25 22.18 -6.60 -11.41
C PHE A 25 21.59 -7.55 -10.37
N TRP A 26 20.70 -8.46 -10.79
CA TRP A 26 20.07 -9.42 -9.89
C TRP A 26 20.98 -10.59 -9.52
N ARG A 27 21.87 -11.04 -10.39
CA ARG A 27 22.90 -12.05 -10.07
C ARG A 27 23.76 -11.61 -8.89
N ASP A 28 24.22 -10.35 -8.90
CA ASP A 28 25.05 -9.79 -7.84
C ASP A 28 24.32 -9.67 -6.48
N ARG A 29 22.99 -9.89 -6.47
CA ARG A 29 22.10 -9.76 -5.29
C ARG A 29 21.40 -11.05 -4.88
N MET A 30 21.69 -12.15 -5.55
CA MET A 30 21.08 -13.45 -5.23
C MET A 30 21.35 -13.90 -3.79
N ASN A 31 22.46 -13.49 -3.20
CA ASN A 31 22.84 -13.79 -1.82
C ASN A 31 21.95 -13.14 -0.76
N LEU A 32 21.04 -12.24 -1.15
CA LEU A 32 19.99 -11.74 -0.23
C LEU A 32 19.02 -12.84 0.20
N MET A 33 18.96 -13.94 -0.56
CA MET A 33 18.21 -15.16 -0.21
C MET A 33 19.15 -16.37 -0.20
N THR A 34 18.82 -17.37 0.60
CA THR A 34 19.47 -18.67 0.57
C THR A 34 18.74 -19.58 -0.42
N TRP A 35 19.46 -20.23 -1.31
CA TRP A 35 18.93 -21.11 -2.33
C TRP A 35 19.19 -22.59 -1.96
N PHE A 36 18.17 -23.43 -2.07
CA PHE A 36 18.33 -24.89 -1.99
C PHE A 36 18.95 -25.44 -3.29
N LYS A 37 18.61 -24.77 -4.41
CA LYS A 37 19.20 -24.96 -5.72
C LYS A 37 19.30 -23.60 -6.38
N GLU A 38 20.48 -23.20 -6.81
CA GLU A 38 20.68 -21.95 -7.54
C GLU A 38 19.95 -21.94 -8.88
N PRO A 39 19.47 -20.78 -9.35
CA PRO A 39 18.84 -20.66 -10.65
C PRO A 39 19.82 -20.96 -11.78
N VAL A 40 19.33 -21.61 -12.83
CA VAL A 40 20.12 -21.88 -14.04
C VAL A 40 20.20 -20.65 -14.96
N LYS A 41 19.23 -19.74 -14.83
CA LYS A 41 19.14 -18.50 -15.59
C LYS A 41 18.51 -17.41 -14.73
N ILE A 42 19.07 -16.20 -14.75
CA ILE A 42 18.57 -15.09 -13.94
C ILE A 42 17.31 -14.47 -14.53
N LEU A 43 17.33 -14.25 -15.84
CA LEU A 43 16.21 -13.63 -16.56
C LEU A 43 15.91 -14.42 -17.85
N GLU A 44 14.64 -14.74 -18.07
CA GLU A 44 14.12 -15.30 -19.30
C GLU A 44 12.94 -14.48 -19.80
N GLY A 45 12.97 -14.06 -21.05
CA GLY A 45 11.96 -13.19 -21.63
C GLY A 45 12.19 -11.71 -21.32
N THR A 46 11.17 -10.90 -21.59
CA THR A 46 11.16 -9.45 -21.36
C THR A 46 9.86 -9.03 -20.67
N PRO A 47 9.89 -7.98 -19.82
CA PRO A 47 8.67 -7.47 -19.19
C PRO A 47 7.57 -7.14 -20.23
N PRO A 48 6.30 -7.46 -19.92
CA PRO A 48 5.79 -8.07 -18.69
C PRO A 48 5.73 -9.61 -18.70
N PHE A 49 6.41 -10.29 -19.62
CA PHE A 49 6.33 -11.75 -19.82
C PHE A 49 7.57 -12.49 -19.28
N GLU A 50 8.39 -11.79 -18.52
CA GLU A 50 9.63 -12.31 -17.96
C GLU A 50 9.40 -13.35 -16.86
N LYS A 51 10.41 -14.24 -16.72
CA LYS A 51 10.64 -15.10 -15.56
C LYS A 51 12.00 -14.78 -14.96
N TRP A 52 12.03 -14.68 -13.65
CA TRP A 52 13.24 -14.40 -12.89
C TRP A 52 13.75 -15.64 -12.15
N PHE A 53 15.07 -15.79 -12.04
CA PHE A 53 15.71 -16.87 -11.26
C PHE A 53 15.22 -18.27 -11.66
N VAL A 54 15.10 -18.53 -12.97
CA VAL A 54 14.52 -19.73 -13.54
C VAL A 54 15.24 -20.99 -13.04
N GLY A 55 14.47 -21.96 -12.54
CA GLY A 55 14.96 -23.22 -11.98
C GLY A 55 15.63 -23.07 -10.60
N GLY A 56 15.62 -21.86 -10.03
CA GLY A 56 16.04 -21.62 -8.65
C GLY A 56 14.99 -22.18 -7.68
N ILE A 57 15.44 -22.87 -6.63
CA ILE A 57 14.58 -23.47 -5.61
C ILE A 57 14.94 -22.89 -4.24
N SER A 58 13.94 -22.49 -3.50
CA SER A 58 14.09 -22.01 -2.12
C SER A 58 12.78 -22.14 -1.35
N ASN A 59 12.67 -21.50 -0.19
CA ASN A 59 11.43 -21.32 0.57
C ASN A 59 11.49 -20.01 1.35
N LEU A 60 10.42 -19.24 1.33
CA LEU A 60 10.38 -17.96 2.04
C LEU A 60 10.50 -18.12 3.55
N ALA A 61 9.77 -19.08 4.15
CA ALA A 61 9.82 -19.27 5.60
C ALA A 61 11.21 -19.73 6.07
N TYR A 62 11.92 -20.53 5.27
CA TYR A 62 13.31 -20.86 5.54
C TYR A 62 14.17 -19.58 5.60
N ASN A 63 14.01 -18.70 4.64
CA ASN A 63 14.76 -17.45 4.56
C ASN A 63 14.39 -16.45 5.65
N ALA A 64 13.15 -16.45 6.11
CA ALA A 64 12.68 -15.57 7.17
C ALA A 64 13.03 -16.09 8.58
N VAL A 65 13.28 -17.39 8.74
CA VAL A 65 13.39 -18.00 10.08
C VAL A 65 14.62 -18.89 10.17
N ASP A 66 14.62 -20.04 9.48
CA ASP A 66 15.60 -21.14 9.71
C ASP A 66 17.04 -20.69 9.48
N ARG A 67 17.30 -19.89 8.44
CA ARG A 67 18.67 -19.44 8.10
C ARG A 67 19.31 -18.55 9.14
N HIS A 68 18.51 -17.94 10.02
CA HIS A 68 19.00 -17.10 11.11
C HIS A 68 19.43 -17.89 12.35
N LEU A 69 19.11 -19.19 12.39
CA LEU A 69 19.42 -20.04 13.51
C LEU A 69 20.70 -20.85 13.26
N PRO A 70 21.48 -21.11 14.31
CA PRO A 70 21.29 -20.68 15.70
C PRO A 70 21.80 -19.26 16.02
N ASN A 71 22.48 -18.60 15.09
CA ASN A 71 23.31 -17.41 15.34
C ASN A 71 22.50 -16.23 15.92
N GLU A 72 21.27 -16.03 15.44
CA GLU A 72 20.38 -14.95 15.86
C GLU A 72 19.19 -15.44 16.71
N ALA A 73 19.27 -16.66 17.28
CA ALA A 73 18.16 -17.28 18.02
C ALA A 73 17.49 -16.36 19.05
N ASN A 74 18.29 -15.61 19.81
CA ASN A 74 17.82 -14.74 20.88
C ASN A 74 17.51 -13.30 20.42
N LYS A 75 17.73 -12.97 19.14
CA LYS A 75 17.40 -11.66 18.61
C LYS A 75 15.88 -11.50 18.56
N VAL A 76 15.38 -10.40 19.14
CA VAL A 76 13.98 -10.01 19.01
C VAL A 76 13.75 -9.57 17.57
N ILE A 77 12.87 -10.29 16.86
CA ILE A 77 12.50 -9.95 15.50
C ILE A 77 11.22 -9.14 15.43
N PHE A 78 10.30 -9.34 16.38
CA PHE A 78 9.08 -8.55 16.48
C PHE A 78 8.83 -8.07 17.91
N TYR A 79 8.53 -6.78 18.02
CA TYR A 79 7.78 -6.21 19.14
C TYR A 79 6.33 -6.08 18.70
N TRP A 80 5.40 -6.46 19.56
CA TRP A 80 3.98 -6.25 19.36
C TRP A 80 3.42 -5.37 20.46
N MET A 81 2.48 -4.50 20.09
CA MET A 81 1.73 -3.66 21.03
C MET A 81 0.30 -3.48 20.52
N ASP A 82 -0.67 -3.54 21.44
CA ASP A 82 -2.06 -3.18 21.17
C ASP A 82 -2.41 -1.76 21.65
N GLU A 83 -3.63 -1.29 21.32
CA GLU A 83 -4.13 0.02 21.78
C GLU A 83 -4.22 0.17 23.29
N LYS A 84 -4.30 -0.93 24.05
CA LYS A 84 -4.34 -0.94 25.53
C LYS A 84 -2.96 -0.81 26.14
N GLY A 85 -1.90 -0.94 25.34
CA GLY A 85 -0.52 -0.90 25.80
C GLY A 85 0.03 -2.25 26.23
N ASN A 86 -0.67 -3.36 25.98
CA ASN A 86 -0.13 -4.70 26.14
C ASN A 86 0.98 -4.92 25.12
N THR A 87 2.07 -5.59 25.52
CA THR A 87 3.23 -5.81 24.65
C THR A 87 3.72 -7.25 24.72
N LYS A 88 4.30 -7.71 23.61
CA LYS A 88 5.04 -8.97 23.50
C LYS A 88 6.33 -8.75 22.73
N SER A 89 7.34 -9.56 23.00
CA SER A 89 8.57 -9.67 22.23
C SER A 89 8.64 -11.08 21.67
N ILE A 90 9.00 -11.21 20.39
CA ILE A 90 9.15 -12.48 19.70
C ILE A 90 10.58 -12.57 19.18
N THR A 91 11.32 -13.59 19.65
CA THR A 91 12.66 -13.89 19.14
C THR A 91 12.60 -14.76 17.88
N TYR A 92 13.74 -14.89 17.17
CA TYR A 92 13.80 -15.86 16.06
C TYR A 92 13.54 -17.30 16.52
N GLN A 93 13.98 -17.65 17.75
CA GLN A 93 13.72 -18.97 18.31
C GLN A 93 12.22 -19.20 18.56
N ASP A 94 11.52 -18.18 19.08
CA ASP A 94 10.06 -18.23 19.27
C ASP A 94 9.35 -18.35 17.92
N LEU A 95 9.75 -17.50 16.97
CA LEU A 95 9.18 -17.52 15.62
C LEU A 95 9.36 -18.87 14.93
N TYR A 96 10.54 -19.49 15.07
CA TYR A 96 10.81 -20.83 14.54
C TYR A 96 9.85 -21.88 15.11
N TYR A 97 9.67 -21.90 16.43
CA TYR A 97 8.77 -22.88 17.05
C TYR A 97 7.32 -22.65 16.63
N GLU A 98 6.87 -21.41 16.65
CA GLU A 98 5.48 -21.10 16.35
C GLU A 98 5.15 -21.30 14.87
N VAL A 99 6.05 -20.97 13.94
CA VAL A 99 5.86 -21.24 12.50
C VAL A 99 5.78 -22.74 12.22
N ASN A 100 6.63 -23.56 12.86
CA ASN A 100 6.56 -25.02 12.70
C ASN A 100 5.27 -25.60 13.29
N ARG A 101 4.80 -25.10 14.45
CA ARG A 101 3.52 -25.52 15.05
C ARG A 101 2.33 -25.17 14.16
N ALA A 102 2.30 -23.95 13.63
CA ALA A 102 1.25 -23.50 12.73
C ALA A 102 1.27 -24.30 11.40
N ALA A 103 2.45 -24.53 10.83
CA ALA A 103 2.61 -25.35 9.62
C ALA A 103 2.17 -26.79 9.83
N TYR A 104 2.46 -27.37 11.00
CA TYR A 104 2.00 -28.71 11.37
C TYR A 104 0.47 -28.78 11.36
N VAL A 105 -0.20 -27.84 12.02
CA VAL A 105 -1.67 -27.78 12.07
C VAL A 105 -2.27 -27.61 10.67
N LEU A 106 -1.75 -26.68 9.85
CA LEU A 106 -2.23 -26.48 8.48
C LEU A 106 -2.06 -27.74 7.62
N LYS A 107 -0.94 -28.47 7.77
CA LYS A 107 -0.69 -29.73 7.09
C LYS A 107 -1.69 -30.80 7.50
N GLU A 108 -1.97 -30.94 8.80
CA GLU A 108 -2.99 -31.88 9.33
C GLU A 108 -4.42 -31.50 8.84
N MET A 109 -4.68 -30.22 8.62
CA MET A 109 -5.93 -29.77 7.99
C MET A 109 -6.03 -30.17 6.52
N GLY A 110 -4.93 -30.52 5.88
CA GLY A 110 -4.84 -30.94 4.48
C GLY A 110 -4.32 -29.88 3.51
N VAL A 111 -3.80 -28.75 4.00
CA VAL A 111 -3.16 -27.73 3.16
C VAL A 111 -1.91 -28.30 2.49
N LYS A 112 -1.80 -28.12 1.19
CA LYS A 112 -0.71 -28.61 0.34
C LYS A 112 -0.07 -27.49 -0.46
N HIS A 113 1.07 -27.80 -1.07
CA HIS A 113 1.74 -26.96 -2.05
C HIS A 113 0.76 -26.47 -3.13
N GLY A 114 0.77 -25.18 -3.38
CA GLY A 114 -0.09 -24.51 -4.36
C GLY A 114 -1.52 -24.21 -3.93
N ASP A 115 -1.97 -24.70 -2.76
CA ASP A 115 -3.29 -24.33 -2.23
C ASP A 115 -3.35 -22.85 -1.86
N THR A 116 -4.48 -22.19 -2.13
CA THR A 116 -4.77 -20.85 -1.65
C THR A 116 -5.34 -20.91 -0.24
N VAL A 117 -4.75 -20.13 0.67
CA VAL A 117 -5.20 -20.01 2.06
C VAL A 117 -5.59 -18.56 2.34
N SER A 118 -6.88 -18.34 2.57
CA SER A 118 -7.42 -17.02 2.88
C SER A 118 -7.26 -16.68 4.36
N MET A 119 -6.74 -15.46 4.65
CA MET A 119 -6.39 -15.03 6.00
C MET A 119 -7.17 -13.77 6.37
N LEU A 120 -8.04 -13.86 7.39
CA LEU A 120 -8.76 -12.73 8.01
C LEU A 120 -8.24 -12.54 9.44
N MET A 121 -7.25 -11.70 9.58
CA MET A 121 -6.49 -11.54 10.82
C MET A 121 -6.23 -10.05 11.08
N ALA A 122 -5.71 -9.73 12.27
CA ALA A 122 -5.23 -8.39 12.62
C ALA A 122 -3.70 -8.28 12.56
N SER A 123 -3.17 -7.07 12.65
CA SER A 123 -1.72 -6.78 12.63
C SER A 123 -1.06 -7.29 13.91
N SER A 124 -0.62 -8.53 13.94
CA SER A 124 -0.12 -9.23 15.13
C SER A 124 0.99 -10.23 14.79
N PRO A 125 1.72 -10.74 15.80
CA PRO A 125 2.69 -11.81 15.60
C PRO A 125 2.08 -13.06 14.96
N GLU A 126 0.87 -13.42 15.34
CA GLU A 126 0.18 -14.58 14.79
C GLU A 126 -0.05 -14.42 13.27
N ALA A 127 -0.31 -13.20 12.78
CA ALA A 127 -0.43 -12.97 11.33
C ALA A 127 0.87 -13.27 10.58
N VAL A 128 2.02 -12.93 11.14
CA VAL A 128 3.34 -13.29 10.60
C VAL A 128 3.55 -14.81 10.69
N ILE A 129 3.29 -15.41 11.85
CA ILE A 129 3.47 -16.85 12.11
C ILE A 129 2.68 -17.66 11.08
N PHE A 130 1.39 -17.38 10.93
CA PHE A 130 0.54 -18.11 9.98
C PHE A 130 0.87 -17.81 8.53
N GLY A 131 1.22 -16.56 8.18
CA GLY A 131 1.69 -16.22 6.84
C GLY A 131 2.95 -17.02 6.46
N LEU A 132 3.94 -17.08 7.35
CA LEU A 132 5.15 -17.87 7.14
C LEU A 132 4.85 -19.39 7.14
N ALA A 133 3.90 -19.88 7.94
CA ALA A 133 3.49 -21.27 7.94
C ALA A 133 2.85 -21.70 6.61
N VAL A 134 2.02 -20.83 6.02
CA VAL A 134 1.47 -21.03 4.67
C VAL A 134 2.59 -21.15 3.64
N HIS A 135 3.54 -20.21 3.66
CA HIS A 135 4.69 -20.25 2.75
C HIS A 135 5.63 -21.42 3.02
N ARG A 136 5.76 -21.89 4.27
CA ARG A 136 6.55 -23.05 4.61
C ARG A 136 6.06 -24.31 3.91
N LEU A 137 4.74 -24.41 3.71
CA LEU A 137 4.08 -25.52 3.00
C LEU A 137 4.05 -25.33 1.47
N GLY A 138 4.66 -24.27 0.92
CA GLY A 138 4.58 -23.95 -0.51
C GLY A 138 3.18 -23.49 -0.95
N ALA A 139 2.31 -23.14 0.00
CA ALA A 139 0.96 -22.66 -0.27
C ALA A 139 0.94 -21.13 -0.54
N ILE A 140 -0.18 -20.64 -1.03
CA ILE A 140 -0.38 -19.25 -1.46
C ILE A 140 -1.17 -18.49 -0.40
N ALA A 141 -0.57 -17.42 0.15
CA ALA A 141 -1.23 -16.56 1.11
C ALA A 141 -2.16 -15.55 0.42
N VAL A 142 -3.43 -15.51 0.83
CA VAL A 142 -4.41 -14.51 0.39
C VAL A 142 -4.84 -13.69 1.60
N ILE A 143 -4.24 -12.51 1.78
CA ILE A 143 -4.44 -11.69 2.97
C ILE A 143 -5.57 -10.70 2.71
N HIS A 144 -6.62 -10.75 3.55
CA HIS A 144 -7.78 -9.88 3.45
C HIS A 144 -7.76 -8.80 4.53
N TYR A 145 -8.16 -7.60 4.16
CA TYR A 145 -8.39 -6.53 5.12
C TYR A 145 -9.72 -6.76 5.84
N VAL A 146 -9.69 -6.74 7.17
CA VAL A 146 -10.89 -6.81 8.02
C VAL A 146 -11.55 -5.43 8.04
N GLY A 147 -12.69 -5.28 7.40
CA GLY A 147 -13.37 -3.99 7.26
C GLY A 147 -13.80 -3.70 5.83
N LEU A 148 -13.50 -4.60 4.89
CA LEU A 148 -14.10 -4.58 3.56
C LEU A 148 -15.58 -4.97 3.66
N THR A 149 -16.37 -4.64 2.62
CA THR A 149 -17.75 -5.10 2.56
C THR A 149 -17.84 -6.60 2.30
N ASP A 150 -18.98 -7.17 2.67
CA ASP A 150 -19.27 -8.60 2.50
C ASP A 150 -19.04 -9.05 1.05
N GLU A 151 -19.51 -8.25 0.08
CA GLU A 151 -19.44 -8.54 -1.35
C GLU A 151 -17.99 -8.61 -1.85
N ILE A 152 -17.13 -7.70 -1.38
CA ILE A 152 -15.70 -7.68 -1.77
C ILE A 152 -15.00 -8.91 -1.20
N ILE A 153 -15.20 -9.23 0.07
CA ILE A 153 -14.60 -10.41 0.68
C ILE A 153 -15.06 -11.67 -0.04
N ALA A 154 -16.38 -11.80 -0.26
CA ALA A 154 -16.95 -12.95 -0.97
C ALA A 154 -16.35 -13.10 -2.38
N THR A 155 -16.26 -12.01 -3.14
CA THR A 155 -15.65 -12.03 -4.48
C THR A 155 -14.23 -12.55 -4.45
N ARG A 156 -13.41 -12.15 -3.48
CA ARG A 156 -12.02 -12.59 -3.34
C ARG A 156 -11.91 -14.08 -3.01
N PHE A 157 -12.77 -14.58 -2.11
CA PHE A 157 -12.81 -16.01 -1.78
C PHE A 157 -13.21 -16.85 -2.99
N VAL A 158 -14.20 -16.40 -3.76
CA VAL A 158 -14.65 -17.10 -4.97
C VAL A 158 -13.58 -17.06 -6.07
N ASP A 159 -12.96 -15.89 -6.29
CA ASP A 159 -11.91 -15.73 -7.33
C ASP A 159 -10.67 -16.57 -7.03
N THR A 160 -10.27 -16.69 -5.77
CA THR A 160 -9.13 -17.53 -5.37
C THR A 160 -9.46 -19.01 -5.25
N GLY A 161 -10.73 -19.37 -5.14
CA GLY A 161 -11.17 -20.73 -4.89
C GLY A 161 -10.66 -21.29 -3.55
N SER A 162 -10.38 -20.42 -2.57
CA SER A 162 -9.82 -20.83 -1.27
C SER A 162 -10.75 -21.79 -0.54
N LYS A 163 -10.26 -23.00 -0.29
CA LYS A 163 -10.95 -24.03 0.52
C LYS A 163 -10.60 -23.92 2.00
N TYR A 164 -9.49 -23.29 2.31
CA TYR A 164 -8.95 -23.11 3.65
C TYR A 164 -8.97 -21.63 4.04
N ALA A 165 -9.40 -21.36 5.27
CA ALA A 165 -9.33 -20.03 5.85
C ALA A 165 -8.67 -20.05 7.23
N ILE A 166 -7.91 -19.02 7.55
CA ILE A 166 -7.40 -18.73 8.89
C ILE A 166 -8.10 -17.47 9.35
N VAL A 167 -8.83 -17.56 10.45
CA VAL A 167 -9.70 -16.48 10.93
C VAL A 167 -9.45 -16.23 12.41
N PHE A 168 -9.18 -14.98 12.78
CA PHE A 168 -9.13 -14.60 14.18
C PHE A 168 -10.52 -14.63 14.82
N GLY A 169 -10.57 -14.94 16.10
CA GLY A 169 -11.77 -14.77 16.90
C GLY A 169 -12.21 -13.32 16.87
N ASN A 170 -11.41 -12.46 17.46
CA ASN A 170 -11.67 -11.02 17.59
C ASN A 170 -10.37 -10.21 17.45
N THR A 171 -10.54 -8.88 17.30
CA THR A 171 -9.49 -7.88 17.46
C THR A 171 -10.05 -6.61 18.09
N ILE A 172 -9.18 -5.65 18.42
CA ILE A 172 -9.57 -4.33 18.92
C ILE A 172 -9.08 -3.28 17.94
N ASN A 173 -9.94 -2.33 17.60
CA ASN A 173 -9.59 -1.19 16.77
C ASN A 173 -10.41 0.04 17.18
N ALA A 174 -9.74 1.18 17.38
CA ALA A 174 -10.34 2.43 17.85
C ALA A 174 -11.19 2.24 19.14
N GLY A 175 -10.68 1.44 20.07
CA GLY A 175 -11.34 1.13 21.36
C GLY A 175 -12.50 0.14 21.28
N SER A 176 -12.88 -0.29 20.08
CA SER A 176 -14.01 -1.21 19.86
C SER A 176 -13.52 -2.63 19.58
N GLU A 177 -14.21 -3.62 20.14
CA GLU A 177 -13.99 -5.03 19.83
C GLU A 177 -14.66 -5.37 18.49
N ILE A 178 -13.91 -5.98 17.58
CA ILE A 178 -14.38 -6.46 16.28
C ILE A 178 -14.38 -7.98 16.29
N ASN A 179 -15.55 -8.60 16.20
CA ASN A 179 -15.69 -10.04 16.11
C ASN A 179 -15.48 -10.50 14.65
N ILE A 180 -14.23 -10.87 14.33
CA ILE A 180 -13.82 -11.25 12.98
C ILE A 180 -14.46 -12.58 12.57
N LYS A 181 -14.54 -13.53 13.50
CA LYS A 181 -15.11 -14.86 13.22
C LYS A 181 -16.60 -14.79 12.86
N ASN A 182 -17.38 -14.02 13.64
CA ASN A 182 -18.80 -13.86 13.33
C ASN A 182 -19.02 -13.09 12.02
N TYR A 183 -18.19 -12.05 11.76
CA TYR A 183 -18.20 -11.36 10.47
C TYR A 183 -17.93 -12.34 9.31
N PHE A 184 -16.86 -13.14 9.40
CA PHE A 184 -16.55 -14.15 8.40
C PHE A 184 -17.69 -15.13 8.18
N ASP A 185 -18.32 -15.63 9.25
CA ASP A 185 -19.44 -16.58 9.16
C ASP A 185 -20.66 -15.99 8.46
N ASN A 186 -20.97 -14.72 8.72
CA ASN A 186 -22.05 -14.02 8.05
C ASN A 186 -21.80 -13.93 6.54
N VAL A 187 -20.58 -13.55 6.14
CA VAL A 187 -20.18 -13.50 4.72
C VAL A 187 -20.22 -14.89 4.08
N ALA A 188 -19.61 -15.89 4.75
CA ALA A 188 -19.55 -17.25 4.23
C ALA A 188 -20.96 -17.87 4.02
N ASN A 189 -21.90 -17.57 4.92
CA ASN A 189 -23.29 -18.04 4.78
C ASN A 189 -24.06 -17.29 3.70
N LYS A 190 -23.97 -15.96 3.69
CA LYS A 190 -24.68 -15.08 2.75
C LYS A 190 -24.32 -15.39 1.29
N PHE A 191 -23.05 -15.70 1.03
CA PHE A 191 -22.52 -15.91 -0.33
C PHE A 191 -22.17 -17.36 -0.63
N ASN A 192 -22.43 -18.30 0.26
CA ASN A 192 -22.13 -19.72 0.11
C ASN A 192 -20.68 -19.96 -0.35
N LEU A 193 -19.71 -19.42 0.41
CA LEU A 193 -18.30 -19.51 0.05
C LEU A 193 -17.79 -20.95 -0.01
N PRO A 194 -16.82 -21.28 -0.90
CA PRO A 194 -16.30 -22.62 -1.13
C PRO A 194 -15.35 -23.10 -0.01
N ILE A 195 -15.58 -22.70 1.24
CA ILE A 195 -14.70 -22.99 2.37
C ILE A 195 -15.03 -24.37 2.96
N GLU A 196 -14.03 -25.24 2.95
CA GLU A 196 -14.12 -26.59 3.52
C GLU A 196 -13.69 -26.62 4.99
N LYS A 197 -12.61 -25.90 5.35
CA LYS A 197 -12.06 -25.86 6.71
C LYS A 197 -11.64 -24.47 7.11
N VAL A 198 -11.91 -24.13 8.36
CA VAL A 198 -11.53 -22.83 8.98
C VAL A 198 -10.70 -23.10 10.23
N LEU A 199 -9.49 -22.58 10.24
CA LEU A 199 -8.67 -22.52 11.44
C LEU A 199 -9.01 -21.23 12.19
N VAL A 200 -9.62 -21.39 13.35
CA VAL A 200 -9.97 -20.27 14.23
C VAL A 200 -8.84 -20.05 15.22
N VAL A 201 -8.22 -18.88 15.18
CA VAL A 201 -7.19 -18.48 16.14
C VAL A 201 -7.84 -17.60 17.19
N SER A 202 -8.08 -18.15 18.37
CA SER A 202 -8.90 -17.49 19.40
C SER A 202 -8.18 -16.34 20.09
N ARG A 203 -6.88 -16.46 20.32
CA ARG A 203 -6.06 -15.47 21.04
C ARG A 203 -6.61 -15.14 22.44
N GLY A 204 -7.33 -16.09 23.05
CA GLY A 204 -7.99 -15.92 24.35
C GLY A 204 -9.38 -15.28 24.28
N PHE A 205 -9.87 -14.90 23.10
CA PHE A 205 -11.26 -14.50 22.90
C PHE A 205 -12.17 -15.72 22.81
N THR A 206 -13.35 -15.66 23.42
CA THR A 206 -14.30 -16.76 23.47
C THR A 206 -15.69 -16.40 22.93
N ASN A 207 -15.92 -15.13 22.60
CA ASN A 207 -17.23 -14.62 22.14
C ASN A 207 -17.42 -14.81 20.63
N PHE A 208 -17.34 -16.04 20.17
CA PHE A 208 -17.67 -16.45 18.80
C PHE A 208 -18.25 -17.85 18.77
N SER A 209 -19.03 -18.17 17.73
CA SER A 209 -19.60 -19.50 17.51
C SER A 209 -18.70 -20.35 16.62
N LEU A 210 -18.79 -21.67 16.78
CA LEU A 210 -18.09 -22.64 15.95
C LEU A 210 -19.08 -23.46 15.12
N LYS A 211 -18.78 -23.67 13.84
CA LYS A 211 -19.50 -24.59 12.98
C LYS A 211 -18.88 -25.97 13.03
N GLN A 212 -19.68 -26.94 13.44
CA GLN A 212 -19.27 -28.35 13.48
C GLN A 212 -18.79 -28.82 12.10
N ASN A 213 -17.75 -29.68 12.08
CA ASN A 213 -17.11 -30.28 10.90
C ASN A 213 -16.37 -29.30 9.96
N ARG A 214 -16.43 -27.99 10.21
CA ARG A 214 -15.71 -26.95 9.44
C ARG A 214 -14.65 -26.25 10.27
N ASP A 215 -14.99 -25.84 11.48
CA ASP A 215 -14.16 -24.96 12.31
C ASP A 215 -13.28 -25.77 13.27
N ILE A 216 -12.03 -25.40 13.33
CA ILE A 216 -10.99 -26.01 14.17
C ILE A 216 -10.34 -24.86 14.97
N VAL A 217 -10.35 -24.96 16.30
CA VAL A 217 -9.67 -23.98 17.15
C VAL A 217 -8.19 -24.32 17.25
N TYR A 218 -7.33 -23.40 16.85
CA TYR A 218 -5.89 -23.61 16.81
C TYR A 218 -5.30 -24.00 18.18
N GLU A 219 -5.69 -23.28 19.23
CA GLU A 219 -5.18 -23.48 20.59
C GLU A 219 -5.54 -24.86 21.15
N ASP A 220 -6.62 -25.49 20.67
CA ASP A 220 -7.04 -26.82 21.12
C ASP A 220 -6.21 -27.93 20.50
N ILE A 221 -5.74 -27.76 19.25
CA ILE A 221 -5.07 -28.81 18.48
C ILE A 221 -3.58 -28.57 18.25
N ALA A 222 -3.08 -27.36 18.50
CA ALA A 222 -1.67 -27.06 18.33
C ALA A 222 -0.78 -27.95 19.21
N PRO A 223 0.26 -28.59 18.65
CA PRO A 223 1.14 -29.45 19.43
C PRO A 223 1.74 -28.72 20.63
N LYS A 224 1.70 -29.33 21.82
CA LYS A 224 2.33 -28.76 23.03
C LYS A 224 3.85 -28.89 23.03
N GLY A 225 4.37 -29.82 22.27
CA GLY A 225 5.81 -30.08 22.11
C GLY A 225 6.42 -29.40 20.90
N LYS A 226 7.75 -29.54 20.79
CA LYS A 226 8.48 -29.07 19.61
C LYS A 226 8.16 -29.99 18.41
N VAL A 227 7.76 -29.40 17.30
CA VAL A 227 7.54 -30.10 16.04
C VAL A 227 8.38 -29.44 14.96
N TYR A 228 8.73 -30.20 13.95
CA TYR A 228 9.43 -29.72 12.77
C TYR A 228 8.67 -30.12 11.51
N VAL A 229 8.38 -29.15 10.69
CA VAL A 229 7.82 -29.33 9.35
C VAL A 229 8.88 -28.86 8.36
N PRO A 230 9.43 -29.71 7.50
CA PRO A 230 10.41 -29.29 6.49
C PRO A 230 9.84 -28.18 5.61
N PRO A 231 10.63 -27.17 5.26
CA PRO A 231 10.20 -26.15 4.30
C PRO A 231 10.06 -26.79 2.91
N GLU A 232 8.89 -26.67 2.31
CA GLU A 232 8.59 -27.20 0.99
C GLU A 232 9.47 -26.49 -0.07
N PRO A 233 10.19 -27.23 -0.93
CA PRO A 233 10.94 -26.63 -2.02
C PRO A 233 10.00 -25.96 -3.04
N VAL A 234 10.22 -24.66 -3.31
CA VAL A 234 9.39 -23.85 -4.22
C VAL A 234 10.27 -23.27 -5.32
N GLU A 235 9.82 -23.38 -6.57
CA GLU A 235 10.49 -22.73 -7.71
C GLU A 235 10.27 -21.22 -7.66
N ALA A 236 11.27 -20.43 -8.06
CA ALA A 236 11.32 -18.99 -7.84
C ALA A 236 10.16 -18.19 -8.46
N ASN A 237 9.52 -18.72 -9.51
CA ASN A 237 8.39 -18.07 -10.18
C ASN A 237 7.01 -18.57 -9.72
N GLU A 238 6.96 -19.53 -8.79
CA GLU A 238 5.68 -19.98 -8.25
C GLU A 238 5.02 -18.87 -7.42
N VAL A 239 3.71 -18.76 -7.55
CA VAL A 239 2.92 -17.76 -6.82
C VAL A 239 2.99 -18.01 -5.31
N GLY A 240 3.36 -17.00 -4.55
CA GLY A 240 3.40 -17.05 -3.10
C GLY A 240 2.25 -16.28 -2.45
N THR A 241 1.83 -15.15 -3.08
CA THR A 241 0.75 -14.33 -2.52
C THR A 241 -0.12 -13.69 -3.60
N ILE A 242 -1.35 -13.38 -3.24
CA ILE A 242 -2.31 -12.68 -4.08
C ILE A 242 -2.78 -11.43 -3.35
N TYR A 243 -2.55 -10.26 -3.95
CA TYR A 243 -3.08 -8.98 -3.50
C TYR A 243 -4.27 -8.57 -4.35
N TYR A 244 -5.24 -7.90 -3.74
CA TYR A 244 -6.40 -7.40 -4.48
C TYR A 244 -6.39 -5.89 -4.57
N THR A 245 -6.62 -5.38 -5.79
CA THR A 245 -6.82 -3.95 -6.06
C THR A 245 -8.27 -3.68 -6.46
N SER A 246 -8.72 -2.45 -6.21
CA SER A 246 -9.98 -1.96 -6.78
C SER A 246 -9.80 -1.79 -8.29
N GLY A 247 -10.42 -2.63 -9.09
CA GLY A 247 -10.40 -2.48 -10.55
C GLY A 247 -11.15 -1.23 -11.01
N THR A 248 -10.65 -0.55 -12.04
CA THR A 248 -11.38 0.53 -12.73
C THR A 248 -12.72 0.07 -13.31
N THR A 249 -12.88 -1.23 -13.52
CA THR A 249 -14.11 -1.88 -14.04
C THR A 249 -15.07 -2.34 -12.94
N GLY A 250 -14.82 -2.02 -11.66
CA GLY A 250 -15.69 -2.36 -10.53
C GLY A 250 -15.46 -3.74 -9.90
N LYS A 251 -14.83 -4.69 -10.60
CA LYS A 251 -14.49 -5.99 -10.00
C LYS A 251 -13.06 -5.98 -9.45
N PRO A 252 -12.80 -6.53 -8.24
CA PRO A 252 -11.46 -6.66 -7.69
C PRO A 252 -10.55 -7.46 -8.63
N LYS A 253 -9.29 -7.03 -8.77
CA LYS A 253 -8.27 -7.73 -9.55
C LYS A 253 -7.29 -8.37 -8.57
N GLY A 254 -7.12 -9.69 -8.65
CA GLY A 254 -6.06 -10.41 -7.95
C GLY A 254 -4.73 -10.22 -8.67
N ILE A 255 -3.73 -9.69 -7.97
CA ILE A 255 -2.37 -9.51 -8.46
C ILE A 255 -1.47 -10.50 -7.74
N THR A 256 -0.79 -11.34 -8.49
CA THR A 256 0.09 -12.38 -7.96
C THR A 256 1.50 -11.86 -7.77
N GLN A 257 2.15 -12.30 -6.70
CA GLN A 257 3.58 -12.12 -6.48
C GLN A 257 4.22 -13.48 -6.19
N THR A 258 5.46 -13.65 -6.63
CA THR A 258 6.18 -14.91 -6.48
C THR A 258 6.66 -15.13 -5.05
N GLN A 259 6.85 -16.40 -4.65
CA GLN A 259 7.29 -16.70 -3.28
C GLN A 259 8.76 -16.32 -3.02
N ILE A 260 9.62 -16.30 -4.05
CA ILE A 260 11.07 -16.11 -3.88
C ILE A 260 11.55 -14.81 -4.55
N GLY A 261 11.26 -14.60 -5.83
CA GLY A 261 11.73 -13.45 -6.58
C GLY A 261 11.25 -12.12 -6.00
N TYR A 262 10.00 -12.07 -5.60
CA TYR A 262 9.40 -10.88 -4.98
C TYR A 262 10.04 -10.50 -3.63
N PRO A 263 10.17 -11.41 -2.63
CA PRO A 263 10.85 -11.07 -1.37
C PRO A 263 12.32 -10.71 -1.56
N LEU A 264 13.03 -11.34 -2.50
CA LEU A 264 14.40 -10.96 -2.84
C LEU A 264 14.45 -9.50 -3.34
N SER A 265 13.54 -9.15 -4.24
CA SER A 265 13.41 -7.78 -4.75
C SER A 265 13.09 -6.78 -3.64
N LEU A 266 12.18 -7.11 -2.71
CA LEU A 266 11.85 -6.26 -1.57
C LEU A 266 13.04 -6.03 -0.64
N ASN A 267 13.81 -7.06 -0.34
CA ASN A 267 15.00 -6.95 0.50
C ASN A 267 16.04 -6.01 -0.09
N TRP A 268 16.21 -6.03 -1.41
CA TRP A 268 17.02 -5.04 -2.11
C TRP A 268 16.40 -3.65 -2.05
N THR A 269 15.11 -3.53 -2.37
CA THR A 269 14.38 -2.27 -2.44
C THR A 269 14.47 -1.50 -1.12
N PHE A 270 14.20 -2.16 0.01
CA PHE A 270 14.23 -1.48 1.31
C PHE A 270 15.63 -1.13 1.79
N ARG A 271 16.67 -1.87 1.38
CA ARG A 271 18.07 -1.44 1.57
C ARG A 271 18.35 -0.17 0.79
N GLY A 272 17.83 -0.05 -0.43
CA GLY A 272 17.96 1.15 -1.25
C GLY A 272 17.18 2.35 -0.70
N LEU A 273 16.04 2.12 -0.07
CA LEU A 273 15.19 3.19 0.49
C LEU A 273 15.66 3.68 1.86
N TYR A 274 16.13 2.78 2.76
CA TYR A 274 16.32 3.10 4.17
C TYR A 274 17.77 3.06 4.67
N ASP A 275 18.73 2.51 3.92
CA ASP A 275 20.05 2.17 4.50
C ASP A 275 19.87 1.30 5.76
N LEU A 276 19.25 0.11 5.56
CA LEU A 276 18.96 -0.81 6.65
C LEU A 276 20.22 -1.23 7.42
N ARG A 277 20.22 -1.04 8.74
CA ARG A 277 21.32 -1.36 9.65
C ARG A 277 20.91 -2.48 10.60
N PRO A 278 21.83 -3.33 11.08
CA PRO A 278 21.52 -4.50 11.92
C PRO A 278 20.70 -4.19 13.19
N ASN A 279 20.86 -2.98 13.73
CA ASN A 279 20.21 -2.53 14.97
C ASN A 279 18.99 -1.64 14.71
N ASP A 280 18.57 -1.49 13.47
CA ASP A 280 17.35 -0.74 13.17
C ASP A 280 16.11 -1.45 13.74
N VAL A 281 15.17 -0.63 14.20
CA VAL A 281 13.82 -1.04 14.54
C VAL A 281 12.88 -0.36 13.57
N TRP A 282 12.17 -1.16 12.79
CA TRP A 282 11.29 -0.69 11.72
C TRP A 282 9.82 -0.79 12.14
N TRP A 283 9.08 0.29 12.00
CA TRP A 283 7.65 0.29 12.22
C TRP A 283 6.88 0.65 10.95
N THR A 284 5.98 -0.24 10.55
CA THR A 284 5.08 -0.01 9.42
C THR A 284 3.69 0.31 9.93
N VAL A 285 3.29 1.57 9.78
CA VAL A 285 1.98 2.08 10.19
C VAL A 285 0.96 1.79 9.09
N SER A 286 0.53 0.55 9.05
CA SER A 286 -0.46 0.05 8.08
C SER A 286 -1.24 -1.12 8.67
N ALA A 287 -2.46 -1.32 8.24
CA ALA A 287 -3.25 -2.48 8.61
C ALA A 287 -2.89 -3.70 7.76
N LEU A 288 -2.97 -4.89 8.36
CA LEU A 288 -2.90 -6.15 7.64
C LEU A 288 -3.98 -6.19 6.54
N GLY A 289 -3.63 -6.67 5.37
CA GLY A 289 -4.50 -6.69 4.19
C GLY A 289 -4.20 -5.59 3.16
N TRP A 290 -3.43 -4.57 3.54
CA TRP A 290 -2.78 -3.67 2.60
C TRP A 290 -1.37 -4.20 2.28
N PRO A 291 -0.93 -4.15 1.00
CA PRO A 291 0.38 -4.70 0.60
C PRO A 291 1.56 -4.20 1.45
N VAL A 292 1.51 -2.95 1.89
CA VAL A 292 2.53 -2.29 2.72
C VAL A 292 2.88 -3.09 3.98
N TRP A 293 1.87 -3.64 4.67
CA TRP A 293 2.09 -4.39 5.91
C TRP A 293 2.86 -5.71 5.68
N PRO A 294 2.41 -6.64 4.80
CA PRO A 294 3.15 -7.87 4.55
C PRO A 294 4.49 -7.62 3.84
N MET A 295 4.62 -6.59 2.99
CA MET A 295 5.90 -6.20 2.38
C MET A 295 6.97 -6.00 3.44
N ALA A 296 6.64 -5.25 4.50
CA ALA A 296 7.57 -5.00 5.59
C ALA A 296 7.70 -6.20 6.53
N ASN A 297 6.57 -6.66 7.10
CA ASN A 297 6.57 -7.52 8.28
C ASN A 297 6.64 -9.03 7.95
N LEU A 298 6.21 -9.43 6.75
CA LEU A 298 6.24 -10.84 6.33
C LEU A 298 7.42 -11.13 5.38
N TYR A 299 7.70 -10.22 4.43
CA TYR A 299 8.63 -10.48 3.33
C TYR A 299 9.99 -9.78 3.48
N THR A 300 10.11 -8.74 4.29
CA THR A 300 11.39 -8.01 4.40
C THR A 300 12.03 -8.10 5.78
N ALA A 301 11.36 -7.66 6.84
CA ALA A 301 11.95 -7.57 8.17
C ALA A 301 12.53 -8.92 8.65
N PRO A 302 11.77 -10.05 8.66
CA PRO A 302 12.30 -11.31 9.12
C PRO A 302 13.38 -11.88 8.18
N VAL A 303 13.27 -11.65 6.88
CA VAL A 303 14.29 -12.10 5.90
C VAL A 303 15.58 -11.29 6.04
N SER A 304 15.50 -9.99 6.28
CA SER A 304 16.68 -9.11 6.42
C SER A 304 17.30 -9.13 7.82
N GLY A 305 16.66 -9.74 8.81
CA GLY A 305 17.11 -9.69 10.19
C GLY A 305 16.88 -8.35 10.90
N ILE A 306 15.91 -7.55 10.44
CA ILE A 306 15.58 -6.23 11.00
C ILE A 306 14.41 -6.37 11.96
N THR A 307 14.58 -5.93 13.21
CA THR A 307 13.51 -5.92 14.20
C THR A 307 12.36 -5.03 13.73
N SER A 308 11.12 -5.51 13.83
CA SER A 308 9.94 -4.75 13.42
C SER A 308 8.93 -4.60 14.55
N VAL A 309 8.19 -3.48 14.55
CA VAL A 309 7.07 -3.22 15.47
C VAL A 309 5.77 -3.55 14.77
N LEU A 310 4.98 -4.40 15.40
CA LEU A 310 3.62 -4.76 14.98
C LEU A 310 2.65 -4.04 15.91
N PHE A 311 1.93 -3.06 15.40
CA PHE A 311 0.92 -2.34 16.18
C PHE A 311 -0.48 -2.80 15.77
N GLU A 312 -1.26 -3.25 16.74
CA GLU A 312 -2.64 -3.69 16.57
C GLU A 312 -3.59 -2.64 17.12
N GLY A 313 -4.16 -1.84 16.23
CA GLY A 313 -5.07 -0.79 16.59
C GLY A 313 -5.04 0.41 15.63
N TYR A 314 -5.64 1.51 16.07
CA TYR A 314 -5.71 2.77 15.34
C TYR A 314 -4.76 3.80 15.93
N ILE A 315 -3.86 4.34 15.12
CA ILE A 315 -2.82 5.29 15.56
C ILE A 315 -3.38 6.62 16.09
N GLY A 316 -4.56 7.01 15.63
CA GLY A 316 -5.28 8.20 16.10
C GLY A 316 -6.10 7.98 17.36
N ALA A 317 -6.04 6.80 18.00
CA ALA A 317 -6.78 6.49 19.23
C ALA A 317 -6.37 7.39 20.41
N LYS A 318 -5.09 7.82 20.44
CA LYS A 318 -4.55 8.79 21.42
C LYS A 318 -3.61 9.77 20.71
N PRO A 319 -3.60 11.06 21.10
CA PRO A 319 -2.78 12.07 20.45
C PRO A 319 -1.28 11.77 20.44
N ASP A 320 -0.76 11.20 21.54
CA ASP A 320 0.66 10.94 21.76
C ASP A 320 1.15 9.55 21.34
N LEU A 321 0.24 8.69 20.85
CA LEU A 321 0.51 7.26 20.65
C LEU A 321 1.68 7.00 19.69
N TRP A 322 1.78 7.76 18.60
CA TRP A 322 2.83 7.59 17.59
C TRP A 322 4.23 7.80 18.18
N SER A 323 4.46 8.94 18.84
CA SER A 323 5.76 9.25 19.44
C SER A 323 6.09 8.32 20.63
N ARG A 324 5.08 7.89 21.39
CA ARG A 324 5.28 6.92 22.50
C ARG A 324 5.66 5.52 22.02
N ILE A 325 5.17 5.08 20.88
CA ILE A 325 5.61 3.80 20.29
C ILE A 325 7.07 3.91 19.85
N ILE A 326 7.47 5.04 19.24
CA ILE A 326 8.86 5.29 18.82
C ILE A 326 9.78 5.25 20.05
N GLU A 327 9.46 5.99 21.11
CA GLU A 327 10.19 6.01 22.36
C GLU A 327 10.33 4.61 22.97
N ARG A 328 9.20 3.90 23.08
CA ARG A 328 9.14 2.60 23.76
C ARG A 328 10.03 1.55 23.12
N PHE A 329 10.10 1.53 21.79
CA PHE A 329 10.79 0.49 21.04
C PHE A 329 12.07 0.98 20.35
N ASN A 330 12.47 2.23 20.59
CA ASN A 330 13.62 2.88 19.90
C ASN A 330 13.50 2.76 18.37
N VAL A 331 12.33 3.08 17.83
CA VAL A 331 12.06 2.97 16.39
C VAL A 331 12.97 3.92 15.63
N SER A 332 13.71 3.40 14.66
CA SER A 332 14.61 4.18 13.80
C SER A 332 14.06 4.44 12.40
N LEU A 333 13.16 3.58 11.95
CA LEU A 333 12.55 3.64 10.62
C LEU A 333 11.04 3.54 10.72
N VAL A 334 10.34 4.46 10.06
CA VAL A 334 8.87 4.41 9.94
C VAL A 334 8.48 4.36 8.47
N TRP A 335 7.52 3.51 8.16
CA TRP A 335 6.82 3.50 6.87
C TRP A 335 5.34 3.69 7.08
N GLN A 336 4.77 4.72 6.47
CA GLN A 336 3.35 5.00 6.66
C GLN A 336 2.72 5.71 5.46
N SER A 337 1.38 5.71 5.44
CA SER A 337 0.62 6.37 4.39
C SER A 337 0.51 7.87 4.61
N THR A 338 0.32 8.61 3.52
CA THR A 338 -0.01 10.04 3.54
C THR A 338 -1.20 10.34 4.46
N THR A 339 -2.24 9.51 4.44
CA THR A 339 -3.42 9.66 5.32
C THR A 339 -3.02 9.58 6.79
N SER A 340 -2.18 8.63 7.18
CA SER A 340 -1.74 8.52 8.59
C SER A 340 -0.84 9.67 9.01
N LEU A 341 0.00 10.20 8.11
CA LEU A 341 0.79 11.40 8.34
C LEU A 341 -0.09 12.63 8.58
N TYR A 342 -1.13 12.81 7.78
CA TYR A 342 -2.10 13.91 7.99
C TYR A 342 -2.89 13.76 9.28
N THR A 343 -3.15 12.53 9.73
CA THR A 343 -3.72 12.28 11.06
C THR A 343 -2.81 12.83 12.15
N LEU A 344 -1.50 12.59 12.09
CA LEU A 344 -0.55 13.17 13.06
C LEU A 344 -0.60 14.70 13.06
N LYS A 345 -0.60 15.33 11.88
CA LYS A 345 -0.71 16.79 11.80
C LYS A 345 -2.02 17.31 12.39
N SER A 346 -3.13 16.60 12.19
CA SER A 346 -4.43 16.98 12.75
C SER A 346 -4.49 16.87 14.27
N LEU A 347 -3.74 15.92 14.86
CA LEU A 347 -3.60 15.76 16.30
C LEU A 347 -2.64 16.79 16.93
N GLY A 348 -1.88 17.52 16.09
CA GLY A 348 -0.97 18.57 16.56
C GLY A 348 0.41 18.07 16.96
N GLU A 349 1.21 18.99 17.58
CA GLU A 349 2.61 18.72 17.95
C GLU A 349 2.77 17.56 18.94
N GLU A 350 1.79 17.36 19.81
CA GLU A 350 1.79 16.26 20.80
C GLU A 350 1.99 14.90 20.12
N SER A 351 1.44 14.73 18.91
CA SER A 351 1.54 13.47 18.18
C SER A 351 2.99 13.04 17.89
N VAL A 352 3.89 13.99 17.73
CA VAL A 352 5.28 13.75 17.33
C VAL A 352 6.31 14.13 18.41
N LYS A 353 5.93 14.89 19.45
CA LYS A 353 6.84 15.42 20.48
C LYS A 353 6.59 14.91 21.91
N ALA A 354 5.46 14.26 22.18
CA ALA A 354 5.15 13.80 23.53
C ALA A 354 6.07 12.67 24.02
N GLY A 355 6.58 11.83 23.13
CA GLY A 355 7.59 10.81 23.38
C GLY A 355 8.96 11.20 22.83
N ASP A 356 10.02 10.54 23.30
CA ASP A 356 11.38 10.69 22.75
C ASP A 356 11.47 10.05 21.36
N THR A 357 11.69 10.86 20.34
CA THR A 357 11.84 10.45 18.94
C THR A 357 13.28 10.54 18.44
N SER A 358 14.27 10.68 19.32
CA SER A 358 15.70 10.82 18.96
C SER A 358 16.28 9.62 18.23
N SER A 359 15.69 8.43 18.38
CA SER A 359 16.07 7.22 17.64
C SER A 359 15.64 7.25 16.17
N LEU A 360 14.63 8.07 15.82
CA LEU A 360 14.03 8.09 14.50
C LEU A 360 14.95 8.76 13.47
N ARG A 361 15.29 8.04 12.40
CA ARG A 361 16.14 8.54 11.32
C ARG A 361 15.35 8.87 10.06
N ILE A 362 14.40 8.02 9.71
CA ILE A 362 13.71 8.09 8.42
C ILE A 362 12.21 7.82 8.60
N VAL A 363 11.40 8.65 7.98
CA VAL A 363 9.98 8.41 7.71
C VAL A 363 9.79 8.32 6.20
N LEU A 364 9.33 7.18 5.72
CA LEU A 364 8.97 6.98 4.32
C LEU A 364 7.45 7.10 4.17
N ASN A 365 7.04 7.99 3.28
CA ASN A 365 5.65 8.15 2.88
C ASN A 365 5.30 7.23 1.70
N THR A 366 4.05 6.83 1.61
CA THR A 366 3.51 6.11 0.47
C THR A 366 2.01 6.33 0.31
N GLY A 367 1.50 6.12 -0.89
CA GLY A 367 0.08 6.18 -1.24
C GLY A 367 -0.29 7.42 -2.03
N GLU A 368 0.14 8.60 -1.60
CA GLU A 368 0.03 9.87 -2.31
C GLU A 368 1.26 10.73 -2.00
N THR A 369 1.61 11.68 -2.86
CA THR A 369 2.74 12.58 -2.61
C THR A 369 2.41 13.58 -1.49
N LEU A 370 3.41 13.92 -0.69
CA LEU A 370 3.26 14.89 0.39
C LEU A 370 3.20 16.32 -0.15
N ASN A 371 2.20 17.08 0.31
CA ASN A 371 2.14 18.51 -0.02
C ASN A 371 3.16 19.35 0.75
N VAL A 372 3.43 20.55 0.24
CA VAL A 372 4.38 21.52 0.83
C VAL A 372 4.02 21.86 2.28
N GLY A 373 2.74 22.07 2.58
CA GLY A 373 2.28 22.46 3.91
C GLY A 373 2.46 21.38 4.97
N PHE A 374 2.37 20.09 4.58
CA PHE A 374 2.70 19.01 5.48
C PHE A 374 4.21 18.89 5.67
N PHE A 375 4.97 18.95 4.58
CA PHE A 375 6.43 18.84 4.63
C PHE A 375 7.04 19.89 5.56
N ASN A 376 6.62 21.15 5.42
CA ASN A 376 7.10 22.25 6.26
C ASN A 376 6.78 22.00 7.73
N TRP A 377 5.52 21.65 8.04
CA TRP A 377 5.13 21.31 9.41
C TRP A 377 5.98 20.17 9.99
N PHE A 378 6.18 19.09 9.23
CA PHE A 378 6.98 17.95 9.69
C PHE A 378 8.43 18.33 9.98
N ARG A 379 9.04 19.14 9.09
CA ARG A 379 10.41 19.64 9.25
C ARG A 379 10.58 20.60 10.44
N GLU A 380 9.56 21.37 10.79
CA GLU A 380 9.54 22.19 12.00
C GLU A 380 9.52 21.32 13.27
N GLN A 381 8.76 20.23 13.24
CA GLN A 381 8.61 19.35 14.40
C GLN A 381 9.81 18.42 14.59
N LEU A 382 10.33 17.84 13.52
CA LEU A 382 11.37 16.80 13.49
C LEU A 382 12.46 17.18 12.47
N PRO A 383 13.29 18.20 12.76
CA PRO A 383 14.26 18.74 11.80
C PRO A 383 15.35 17.76 11.36
N ASP A 384 15.71 16.82 12.23
CA ASP A 384 16.79 15.84 12.00
C ASP A 384 16.31 14.53 11.36
N VAL A 385 14.98 14.36 11.20
CA VAL A 385 14.40 13.16 10.59
C VAL A 385 14.28 13.34 9.09
N TYR A 386 14.88 12.42 8.32
CA TYR A 386 14.69 12.40 6.88
C TYR A 386 13.27 11.95 6.54
N ILE A 387 12.57 12.73 5.71
CA ILE A 387 11.29 12.34 5.14
C ILE A 387 11.46 12.02 3.67
N GLY A 388 11.01 10.84 3.27
CA GLY A 388 11.10 10.35 1.90
C GLY A 388 9.73 9.98 1.33
N ASP A 389 9.71 9.76 0.02
CA ASP A 389 8.53 9.29 -0.72
C ASP A 389 8.90 8.09 -1.60
N ALA A 390 7.92 7.24 -1.88
CA ALA A 390 8.06 6.13 -2.80
C ALA A 390 6.76 5.95 -3.60
N TYR A 391 6.88 5.99 -4.92
CA TYR A 391 5.78 5.85 -5.87
C TYR A 391 5.80 4.45 -6.49
N TRP A 392 4.81 3.65 -6.15
CA TRP A 392 4.60 2.28 -6.62
C TRP A 392 3.13 1.90 -6.71
N PHE A 393 2.89 0.71 -7.19
CA PHE A 393 1.56 0.16 -7.46
C PHE A 393 1.45 -1.22 -6.82
N THR A 394 0.25 -1.68 -6.55
CA THR A 394 0.03 -3.09 -6.14
C THR A 394 0.48 -4.06 -7.25
N GLU A 395 0.38 -3.63 -8.49
CA GLU A 395 0.82 -4.37 -9.66
C GLU A 395 2.34 -4.41 -9.84
N HIS A 396 3.07 -3.46 -9.22
CA HIS A 396 4.53 -3.40 -9.25
C HIS A 396 5.05 -2.93 -7.89
N LEU A 397 5.37 -3.88 -7.03
CA LEU A 397 5.80 -3.64 -5.65
C LEU A 397 7.32 -3.39 -5.55
N SER A 398 7.86 -2.68 -6.54
CA SER A 398 9.15 -1.99 -6.51
C SER A 398 8.89 -0.54 -6.92
N PRO A 399 9.53 0.47 -6.31
CA PRO A 399 9.27 1.85 -6.66
C PRO A 399 9.59 2.16 -8.11
N ALA A 400 8.68 2.88 -8.80
CA ALA A 400 8.99 3.49 -10.08
C ALA A 400 9.87 4.74 -9.88
N ALA A 401 9.54 5.53 -8.85
CA ALA A 401 10.33 6.66 -8.38
C ALA A 401 10.32 6.70 -6.86
N ALA A 402 11.39 7.22 -6.26
CA ALA A 402 11.53 7.32 -4.81
C ALA A 402 12.61 8.34 -4.43
N THR A 403 12.72 8.60 -3.13
CA THR A 403 13.88 9.23 -2.50
C THR A 403 14.76 8.12 -1.89
N PRO A 404 15.75 7.57 -2.62
CA PRO A 404 16.45 6.33 -2.26
C PRO A 404 17.60 6.59 -1.29
N TYR A 405 17.31 6.99 -0.06
CA TYR A 405 18.26 7.36 0.99
C TYR A 405 19.40 6.34 1.18
N GLY A 406 19.09 5.05 1.12
CA GLY A 406 20.10 3.98 1.30
C GLY A 406 21.10 3.88 0.15
N ILE A 407 20.80 4.38 -1.03
CA ILE A 407 21.71 4.47 -2.16
C ILE A 407 22.49 5.79 -2.10
N GLY A 408 21.78 6.88 -1.80
CA GLY A 408 22.34 8.22 -1.67
C GLY A 408 21.25 9.22 -1.33
N GLU A 409 21.51 10.08 -0.36
CA GLU A 409 20.59 11.14 0.04
C GLU A 409 20.44 12.18 -1.06
N ILE A 410 19.20 12.50 -1.41
CA ILE A 410 18.83 13.57 -2.33
C ILE A 410 17.86 14.53 -1.65
N PRO A 411 17.83 15.81 -2.03
CA PRO A 411 16.84 16.75 -1.51
C PRO A 411 15.42 16.25 -1.75
N PHE A 412 14.57 16.34 -0.74
CA PHE A 412 13.15 16.10 -0.92
C PHE A 412 12.51 17.32 -1.58
N LYS A 413 11.86 17.12 -2.72
CA LYS A 413 11.03 18.15 -3.37
C LYS A 413 9.55 17.90 -3.02
N PRO A 414 8.91 18.75 -2.20
CA PRO A 414 7.51 18.59 -1.84
C PRO A 414 6.61 18.50 -3.09
N GLY A 415 5.67 17.56 -3.07
CA GLY A 415 4.79 17.26 -4.20
C GLY A 415 5.38 16.33 -5.25
N SER A 416 6.67 15.97 -5.17
CA SER A 416 7.27 14.96 -6.04
C SER A 416 7.33 13.59 -5.39
N ALA A 417 7.36 12.56 -6.22
CA ALA A 417 7.60 11.17 -5.83
C ALA A 417 9.09 10.78 -5.79
N GLY A 418 10.01 11.76 -5.86
CA GLY A 418 11.44 11.53 -6.00
C GLY A 418 11.90 11.28 -7.43
N ILE A 419 13.02 10.58 -7.60
CA ILE A 419 13.64 10.27 -8.90
C ILE A 419 13.46 8.79 -9.26
N GLU A 420 13.71 8.43 -10.52
CA GLU A 420 13.68 7.02 -10.96
C GLU A 420 14.44 6.11 -9.98
N PHE A 421 13.77 5.09 -9.49
CA PHE A 421 14.42 4.06 -8.66
C PHE A 421 15.16 3.06 -9.57
N PRO A 422 16.29 2.47 -9.15
CA PRO A 422 17.01 1.50 -9.98
C PRO A 422 16.15 0.39 -10.55
N LEU A 423 16.34 0.05 -11.82
CA LEU A 423 15.58 -0.90 -12.62
C LEU A 423 14.19 -0.42 -13.06
N SER A 424 13.84 0.82 -12.79
CA SER A 424 12.62 1.44 -13.30
C SER A 424 12.97 2.53 -14.31
N LYS A 425 12.51 2.37 -15.56
CA LYS A 425 12.56 3.43 -16.56
C LYS A 425 11.19 4.08 -16.61
N VAL A 426 11.10 5.31 -16.13
CA VAL A 426 9.90 6.14 -16.19
C VAL A 426 9.96 7.02 -17.43
N VAL A 427 8.90 7.02 -18.21
CA VAL A 427 8.79 7.89 -19.39
C VAL A 427 7.47 8.64 -19.34
N ILE A 428 7.49 9.92 -19.64
CA ILE A 428 6.28 10.72 -19.83
C ILE A 428 5.97 10.74 -21.32
N VAL A 429 4.77 10.33 -21.70
CA VAL A 429 4.36 10.24 -23.10
C VAL A 429 3.08 11.02 -23.38
N ASP A 430 2.89 11.42 -24.64
CA ASP A 430 1.64 12.00 -25.12
C ASP A 430 0.57 10.93 -25.42
N ASP A 431 -0.55 11.32 -26.04
CA ASP A 431 -1.65 10.41 -26.39
C ASP A 431 -1.23 9.31 -27.36
N ASP A 432 -0.24 9.57 -28.21
CA ASP A 432 0.28 8.65 -29.24
C ASP A 432 1.44 7.78 -28.71
N GLY A 433 1.84 7.97 -27.45
CA GLY A 433 2.96 7.24 -26.84
C GLY A 433 4.33 7.83 -27.16
N THR A 434 4.40 9.03 -27.71
CA THR A 434 5.66 9.72 -28.00
C THR A 434 6.24 10.32 -26.71
N PRO A 435 7.54 10.09 -26.40
CA PRO A 435 8.16 10.68 -25.23
C PRO A 435 8.17 12.21 -25.23
N LEU A 436 7.81 12.79 -24.10
CA LEU A 436 7.78 14.23 -23.87
C LEU A 436 9.05 14.72 -23.15
N PRO A 437 9.53 15.95 -23.46
CA PRO A 437 10.66 16.54 -22.76
C PRO A 437 10.31 16.92 -21.31
N PRO A 438 11.31 17.14 -20.43
CA PRO A 438 11.12 17.58 -19.07
C PRO A 438 10.18 18.80 -18.95
N GLY A 439 9.35 18.82 -17.91
CA GLY A 439 8.36 19.86 -17.65
C GLY A 439 7.05 19.72 -18.43
N LYS A 440 6.97 18.83 -19.42
CA LYS A 440 5.73 18.57 -20.16
C LYS A 440 4.89 17.50 -19.48
N LYS A 441 3.60 17.78 -19.33
CA LYS A 441 2.62 16.87 -18.70
C LYS A 441 2.15 15.81 -19.70
N GLY A 442 2.10 14.56 -19.26
CA GLY A 442 1.67 13.44 -20.08
C GLY A 442 1.35 12.20 -19.23
N TYR A 443 1.19 11.06 -19.89
CA TYR A 443 0.95 9.78 -19.25
C TYR A 443 2.27 9.21 -18.72
N ILE A 444 2.23 8.70 -17.49
CA ILE A 444 3.39 8.07 -16.86
C ILE A 444 3.41 6.61 -17.26
N VAL A 445 4.39 6.21 -18.05
CA VAL A 445 4.58 4.83 -18.49
C VAL A 445 5.93 4.28 -18.01
N LEU A 446 6.02 2.96 -17.84
CA LEU A 446 7.15 2.30 -17.24
C LEU A 446 7.74 1.18 -18.09
N LYS A 447 9.07 0.96 -17.97
CA LYS A 447 9.75 -0.29 -18.32
C LYS A 447 10.38 -0.85 -17.06
N PRO A 448 9.66 -1.70 -16.30
CA PRO A 448 10.18 -2.25 -15.04
C PRO A 448 10.99 -3.52 -15.29
N TYR A 449 12.16 -3.64 -14.63
CA TYR A 449 13.02 -4.83 -14.65
C TYR A 449 13.20 -5.41 -13.25
N SER A 450 12.08 -5.63 -12.55
CA SER A 450 12.06 -6.11 -11.18
C SER A 450 11.26 -7.39 -11.03
N PRO A 451 11.73 -8.38 -10.25
CA PRO A 451 10.96 -9.57 -9.89
C PRO A 451 9.67 -9.29 -9.10
N ALA A 452 9.44 -8.04 -8.69
CA ALA A 452 8.22 -7.59 -8.04
C ALA A 452 7.13 -7.09 -9.01
N LEU A 453 7.29 -7.27 -10.33
CA LEU A 453 6.22 -7.03 -11.30
C LEU A 453 5.21 -8.17 -11.22
N GLY A 454 4.03 -7.88 -10.64
CA GLY A 454 2.95 -8.84 -10.46
C GLY A 454 2.23 -9.17 -11.77
N LYS A 455 1.58 -10.32 -11.78
CA LYS A 455 0.71 -10.76 -12.88
C LYS A 455 -0.73 -10.84 -12.38
N MET A 456 -1.71 -10.95 -13.28
CA MET A 456 -3.10 -11.16 -12.86
C MET A 456 -3.34 -12.63 -12.49
N TRP A 457 -4.03 -12.84 -11.38
CA TRP A 457 -4.55 -14.15 -11.01
C TRP A 457 -5.59 -14.63 -12.02
N ASN A 458 -5.63 -15.94 -12.30
CA ASN A 458 -6.51 -16.53 -13.31
C ASN A 458 -6.34 -15.97 -14.74
N ASP A 459 -5.11 -15.54 -15.10
CA ASP A 459 -4.77 -15.01 -16.42
C ASP A 459 -3.47 -15.65 -16.95
N PRO A 460 -3.44 -16.97 -17.19
CA PRO A 460 -2.22 -17.71 -17.51
C PRO A 460 -1.55 -17.25 -18.82
N ASN A 461 -2.32 -16.73 -19.77
CA ASN A 461 -1.83 -16.22 -21.06
C ASN A 461 -1.57 -14.70 -21.04
N LEU A 462 -1.76 -14.04 -19.89
CA LEU A 462 -1.64 -12.59 -19.72
C LEU A 462 -2.53 -11.75 -20.67
N GLU A 463 -3.64 -12.29 -21.12
CA GLU A 463 -4.56 -11.60 -22.04
C GLU A 463 -5.25 -10.40 -21.37
N ARG A 464 -5.75 -10.60 -20.14
CA ARG A 464 -6.34 -9.54 -19.34
C ARG A 464 -5.29 -8.51 -18.91
N TYR A 465 -4.10 -8.99 -18.52
CA TYR A 465 -2.99 -8.13 -18.16
C TYR A 465 -2.61 -7.22 -19.31
N ASN A 466 -2.42 -7.78 -20.51
CA ASN A 466 -2.12 -7.01 -21.71
C ASN A 466 -3.19 -5.99 -22.04
N LYS A 467 -4.44 -6.40 -22.04
CA LYS A 467 -5.57 -5.50 -22.34
C LYS A 467 -5.60 -4.29 -21.39
N VAL A 468 -5.26 -4.49 -20.11
CA VAL A 468 -5.37 -3.43 -19.09
C VAL A 468 -4.13 -2.55 -19.04
N TYR A 469 -2.92 -3.14 -19.14
CA TYR A 469 -1.69 -2.43 -18.77
C TYR A 469 -0.73 -2.16 -19.92
N THR A 470 -0.80 -2.88 -21.05
CA THR A 470 0.21 -2.75 -22.12
C THR A 470 -0.36 -2.38 -23.49
N SER A 471 -1.66 -2.58 -23.73
CA SER A 471 -2.27 -2.36 -25.04
C SER A 471 -2.30 -0.90 -25.49
N ARG A 472 -2.41 0.05 -24.52
CA ARG A 472 -2.50 1.48 -24.84
C ARG A 472 -1.18 2.06 -25.33
N PHE A 473 -0.07 1.67 -24.72
CA PHE A 473 1.28 2.15 -25.06
C PHE A 473 2.21 0.95 -25.29
N PRO A 474 2.30 0.44 -26.53
CA PRO A 474 3.12 -0.72 -26.84
C PRO A 474 4.59 -0.54 -26.41
N GLY A 475 5.15 -1.57 -25.76
CA GLY A 475 6.51 -1.55 -25.21
C GLY A 475 6.65 -0.91 -23.83
N TYR A 476 5.55 -0.47 -23.22
CA TYR A 476 5.49 0.05 -21.86
C TYR A 476 4.38 -0.60 -21.05
N VAL A 477 4.51 -0.52 -19.73
CA VAL A 477 3.42 -0.81 -18.79
C VAL A 477 2.82 0.51 -18.33
N PHE A 478 1.49 0.64 -18.39
CA PHE A 478 0.75 1.83 -18.01
C PHE A 478 -0.23 1.50 -16.88
N PHE A 479 0.03 2.04 -15.70
CA PHE A 479 -0.81 1.80 -14.50
C PHE A 479 -1.91 2.86 -14.30
N GLY A 480 -2.00 3.83 -15.21
CA GLY A 480 -3.14 4.74 -15.26
C GLY A 480 -2.89 6.11 -14.64
N ASP A 481 -1.64 6.55 -14.47
CA ASP A 481 -1.32 7.85 -13.89
C ASP A 481 -0.85 8.88 -14.92
N TYR A 482 -1.01 10.15 -14.55
CA TYR A 482 -0.66 11.31 -15.34
C TYR A 482 0.25 12.24 -14.56
N GLY A 483 1.27 12.81 -15.18
CA GLY A 483 2.24 13.64 -14.50
C GLY A 483 3.31 14.20 -15.42
N TYR A 484 4.40 14.67 -14.82
CA TYR A 484 5.57 15.16 -15.55
C TYR A 484 6.85 14.87 -14.77
N MET A 485 7.97 14.91 -15.45
CA MET A 485 9.29 14.87 -14.86
C MET A 485 9.95 16.25 -15.03
N ASP A 486 10.54 16.80 -13.96
CA ASP A 486 11.24 18.07 -14.04
C ASP A 486 12.64 17.91 -14.65
N SER A 487 13.36 19.04 -14.83
CA SER A 487 14.72 19.05 -15.40
C SER A 487 15.75 18.33 -14.54
N ASP A 488 15.48 18.18 -13.23
CA ASP A 488 16.35 17.46 -12.31
C ASP A 488 16.02 15.97 -12.22
N GLY A 489 14.96 15.52 -12.95
CA GLY A 489 14.52 14.14 -13.00
C GLY A 489 13.59 13.72 -11.87
N TYR A 490 12.99 14.68 -11.16
CA TYR A 490 11.94 14.39 -10.18
C TYR A 490 10.59 14.18 -10.86
N LEU A 491 9.92 13.12 -10.46
CA LEU A 491 8.59 12.77 -10.95
C LEU A 491 7.50 13.47 -10.12
N PHE A 492 6.62 14.19 -10.79
CA PHE A 492 5.43 14.79 -10.21
C PHE A 492 4.18 14.07 -10.74
N VAL A 493 3.49 13.37 -9.84
CA VAL A 493 2.24 12.68 -10.15
C VAL A 493 1.08 13.64 -9.92
N LEU A 494 0.33 13.95 -10.99
CA LEU A 494 -0.75 14.95 -10.98
C LEU A 494 -2.14 14.33 -10.79
N GLY A 495 -2.22 13.01 -10.77
CA GLY A 495 -3.44 12.25 -10.55
C GLY A 495 -3.62 11.08 -11.50
N ARG A 496 -4.78 10.43 -11.42
CA ARG A 496 -5.15 9.35 -12.34
C ARG A 496 -5.43 9.93 -13.72
N ALA A 497 -5.00 9.25 -14.77
CA ALA A 497 -5.24 9.67 -16.16
C ALA A 497 -6.75 9.78 -16.49
N ASP A 498 -7.58 8.93 -15.86
CA ASP A 498 -9.04 8.95 -15.98
C ASP A 498 -9.68 10.16 -15.27
N ASP A 499 -8.98 10.75 -14.33
CA ASP A 499 -9.44 11.89 -13.51
C ASP A 499 -8.79 13.22 -13.96
N VAL A 500 -8.00 13.22 -15.04
CA VAL A 500 -7.44 14.46 -15.62
C VAL A 500 -8.56 15.33 -16.14
N LEU A 501 -8.63 16.54 -15.64
CA LEU A 501 -9.64 17.53 -15.98
C LEU A 501 -9.23 18.29 -17.24
N LYS A 502 -10.21 18.77 -18.01
CA LYS A 502 -9.97 19.57 -19.23
C LYS A 502 -10.76 20.87 -19.23
N PRO A 503 -10.70 21.70 -18.16
CA PRO A 503 -11.39 22.98 -18.16
C PRO A 503 -10.82 23.88 -19.26
N GLY A 504 -11.70 24.45 -20.09
CA GLY A 504 -11.27 25.33 -21.18
C GLY A 504 -10.34 24.70 -22.23
N GLY A 505 -10.21 23.36 -22.24
CA GLY A 505 -9.35 22.61 -23.18
C GLY A 505 -7.93 22.33 -22.65
N GLU A 506 -7.51 22.92 -21.56
CA GLU A 506 -6.23 22.62 -20.90
C GLU A 506 -6.35 21.41 -19.97
N ARG A 507 -5.29 20.59 -19.92
CA ARG A 507 -5.24 19.44 -19.00
C ARG A 507 -4.75 19.85 -17.63
N VAL A 508 -5.59 19.65 -16.63
CA VAL A 508 -5.32 19.95 -15.21
C VAL A 508 -5.41 18.66 -14.40
N GLY A 509 -4.37 18.34 -13.65
CA GLY A 509 -4.38 17.21 -12.73
C GLY A 509 -5.21 17.53 -11.48
N THR A 510 -6.07 16.60 -11.05
CA THR A 510 -6.88 16.77 -9.84
C THR A 510 -6.02 17.04 -8.61
N MET A 511 -4.94 16.28 -8.42
CA MET A 511 -4.05 16.44 -7.27
C MET A 511 -3.31 17.78 -7.28
N GLU A 512 -3.05 18.35 -8.43
CA GLU A 512 -2.40 19.64 -8.58
C GLU A 512 -3.26 20.78 -7.98
N VAL A 513 -4.55 20.80 -8.33
CA VAL A 513 -5.51 21.77 -7.80
C VAL A 513 -5.83 21.50 -6.33
N GLU A 514 -6.03 20.26 -5.97
CA GLU A 514 -6.33 19.83 -4.61
C GLU A 514 -5.19 20.17 -3.65
N SER A 515 -3.93 19.95 -4.06
CA SER A 515 -2.76 20.31 -3.27
C SER A 515 -2.65 21.81 -3.06
N LEU A 516 -2.91 22.61 -4.11
CA LEU A 516 -2.91 24.06 -4.01
C LEU A 516 -3.96 24.54 -3.01
N ILE A 517 -5.22 24.16 -3.20
CA ILE A 517 -6.34 24.63 -2.38
C ILE A 517 -6.29 24.06 -0.97
N GLY A 518 -5.84 22.83 -0.80
CA GLY A 518 -5.64 22.18 0.50
C GLY A 518 -4.60 22.89 1.40
N ASN A 519 -3.70 23.68 0.82
CA ASN A 519 -2.74 24.51 1.57
C ASN A 519 -3.37 25.80 2.13
N HIS A 520 -4.56 26.19 1.67
CA HIS A 520 -5.22 27.39 2.18
C HIS A 520 -5.72 27.15 3.62
N GLN A 521 -5.48 28.14 4.51
CA GLN A 521 -5.79 28.03 5.95
C GLN A 521 -7.24 27.67 6.29
N ALA A 522 -8.19 28.04 5.43
CA ALA A 522 -9.62 27.78 5.63
C ALA A 522 -10.07 26.41 5.17
N VAL A 523 -9.22 25.62 4.52
CA VAL A 523 -9.59 24.35 3.90
C VAL A 523 -9.12 23.17 4.76
N ALA A 524 -10.06 22.31 5.16
CA ALA A 524 -9.75 21.05 5.82
C ALA A 524 -9.47 19.96 4.79
N GLU A 525 -10.38 19.82 3.80
CA GLU A 525 -10.27 18.84 2.72
C GLU A 525 -10.81 19.46 1.42
N VAL A 526 -10.31 18.98 0.29
CA VAL A 526 -10.77 19.37 -1.04
C VAL A 526 -10.68 18.23 -2.03
N ALA A 527 -11.64 18.16 -2.94
CA ALA A 527 -11.62 17.24 -4.07
C ALA A 527 -12.06 17.97 -5.34
N ALA A 528 -11.31 17.77 -6.43
CA ALA A 528 -11.55 18.37 -7.72
C ALA A 528 -12.26 17.42 -8.67
N THR A 529 -13.17 17.96 -9.47
CA THR A 529 -13.79 17.28 -10.61
C THR A 529 -14.11 18.29 -11.71
N SER A 530 -14.40 17.80 -12.92
CA SER A 530 -14.98 18.65 -13.97
C SER A 530 -16.45 18.32 -14.17
N MET A 531 -17.22 19.35 -14.50
CA MET A 531 -18.61 19.22 -14.88
C MET A 531 -18.89 19.87 -16.25
N PRO A 532 -19.89 19.41 -16.99
CA PRO A 532 -20.33 20.09 -18.18
C PRO A 532 -20.77 21.53 -17.85
N SER A 533 -20.40 22.48 -18.69
CA SER A 533 -20.87 23.87 -18.52
C SER A 533 -22.39 23.94 -18.61
N PHE A 534 -23.03 24.73 -17.75
CA PHE A 534 -24.47 25.04 -17.86
C PHE A 534 -24.83 25.72 -19.17
N GLU A 535 -23.88 26.42 -19.79
CA GLU A 535 -24.04 27.06 -21.09
C GLU A 535 -23.88 26.11 -22.28
N GLY A 536 -23.64 24.80 -22.03
CA GLY A 536 -23.53 23.77 -23.05
C GLY A 536 -22.20 23.76 -23.84
N LYS A 537 -21.20 24.55 -23.42
CA LYS A 537 -19.88 24.61 -24.10
C LYS A 537 -18.74 24.30 -23.12
N GLY A 538 -18.06 23.16 -23.35
CA GLY A 538 -16.84 22.77 -22.63
C GLY A 538 -17.09 22.24 -21.22
N GLU A 539 -15.99 22.00 -20.53
CA GLU A 539 -15.95 21.56 -19.13
C GLU A 539 -15.55 22.70 -18.21
N LYS A 540 -16.08 22.69 -17.01
CA LYS A 540 -15.82 23.64 -15.93
C LYS A 540 -15.19 22.92 -14.74
N LEU A 541 -14.25 23.59 -14.07
CA LEU A 541 -13.60 23.08 -12.88
C LEU A 541 -14.47 23.32 -11.64
N LEU A 542 -14.88 22.23 -11.00
CA LEU A 542 -15.67 22.24 -9.77
C LEU A 542 -14.85 21.66 -8.61
N LEU A 543 -14.83 22.35 -7.48
CA LEU A 543 -14.27 21.82 -6.24
C LEU A 543 -15.36 21.53 -5.22
N PHE A 544 -15.25 20.36 -4.57
CA PHE A 544 -15.93 20.09 -3.31
C PHE A 544 -14.98 20.38 -2.16
N VAL A 545 -15.36 21.29 -1.26
CA VAL A 545 -14.48 21.79 -0.20
C VAL A 545 -15.12 21.56 1.16
N VAL A 546 -14.35 20.96 2.07
CA VAL A 546 -14.69 20.89 3.50
C VAL A 546 -13.96 22.04 4.19
N PRO A 547 -14.67 23.06 4.72
CA PRO A 547 -14.02 24.15 5.43
C PRO A 547 -13.53 23.69 6.81
N ARG A 548 -12.48 24.34 7.30
CA ARG A 548 -12.05 24.14 8.70
C ARG A 548 -13.04 24.75 9.67
N ILE A 549 -13.07 24.21 10.87
CA ILE A 549 -13.85 24.75 11.99
C ILE A 549 -13.44 26.22 12.19
N GLY A 550 -14.44 27.09 12.29
CA GLY A 550 -14.25 28.53 12.43
C GLY A 550 -14.34 29.34 11.12
N TYR A 551 -14.46 28.66 9.97
CA TYR A 551 -14.72 29.31 8.68
C TYR A 551 -16.14 29.05 8.20
N THR A 552 -16.83 30.12 7.79
CA THR A 552 -18.19 30.03 7.27
C THR A 552 -18.18 29.63 5.79
N PRO A 553 -18.92 28.60 5.38
CA PRO A 553 -19.02 28.16 3.98
C PRO A 553 -19.97 29.09 3.19
N ASP A 554 -19.50 30.29 2.88
CA ASP A 554 -20.24 31.33 2.19
C ASP A 554 -19.57 31.77 0.87
N GLU A 555 -20.22 32.67 0.16
CA GLU A 555 -19.72 33.25 -1.10
C GLU A 555 -18.40 34.00 -0.92
N LYS A 556 -18.18 34.61 0.24
CA LYS A 556 -16.93 35.32 0.54
C LYS A 556 -15.76 34.36 0.58
N LEU A 557 -15.91 33.21 1.27
CA LEU A 557 -14.87 32.19 1.31
C LEU A 557 -14.66 31.57 -0.09
N SER A 558 -15.73 31.34 -0.84
CA SER A 558 -15.64 30.83 -2.22
C SER A 558 -14.80 31.77 -3.09
N ASN A 559 -15.05 33.08 -3.02
CA ASN A 559 -14.31 34.08 -3.80
C ASN A 559 -12.84 34.16 -3.37
N GLN A 560 -12.54 34.08 -2.07
CA GLN A 560 -11.16 34.01 -1.57
C GLN A 560 -10.38 32.84 -2.11
N LEU A 561 -10.99 31.64 -2.12
CA LEU A 561 -10.34 30.43 -2.65
C LEU A 561 -10.14 30.50 -4.17
N LYS A 562 -11.09 31.07 -4.91
CA LYS A 562 -10.95 31.31 -6.36
C LYS A 562 -9.83 32.29 -6.67
N GLU A 563 -9.71 33.37 -5.92
CA GLU A 563 -8.64 34.36 -6.07
C GLU A 563 -7.27 33.74 -5.71
N TYR A 564 -7.20 32.98 -4.63
CA TYR A 564 -5.99 32.25 -4.24
C TYR A 564 -5.51 31.31 -5.35
N ALA A 565 -6.42 30.54 -5.97
CA ALA A 565 -6.10 29.69 -7.11
C ALA A 565 -5.64 30.47 -8.33
N LYS A 566 -6.33 31.57 -8.65
CA LYS A 566 -6.00 32.44 -9.80
C LYS A 566 -4.60 33.02 -9.70
N ASN A 567 -4.17 33.41 -8.52
CA ASN A 567 -2.81 33.91 -8.27
C ASN A 567 -1.72 32.84 -8.50
N SER A 568 -2.12 31.57 -8.50
CA SER A 568 -1.24 30.42 -8.78
C SER A 568 -1.46 29.83 -10.18
N GLY A 569 -2.21 30.52 -11.05
CA GLY A 569 -2.41 30.14 -12.44
C GLY A 569 -3.59 29.19 -12.71
N PHE A 570 -4.45 28.93 -11.69
CA PHE A 570 -5.62 28.05 -11.85
C PHE A 570 -6.93 28.85 -11.84
N ILE A 571 -7.83 28.52 -12.76
CA ILE A 571 -9.18 29.09 -12.79
C ILE A 571 -10.16 28.06 -12.24
N ILE A 572 -10.75 28.36 -11.08
CA ILE A 572 -11.81 27.55 -10.48
C ILE A 572 -13.15 28.20 -10.83
N ASP A 573 -13.99 27.45 -11.57
CA ASP A 573 -15.30 27.96 -11.95
C ASP A 573 -16.29 27.92 -10.77
N TYR A 574 -16.36 26.77 -10.08
CA TYR A 574 -17.33 26.54 -9.03
C TYR A 574 -16.73 25.90 -7.77
N ILE A 575 -17.32 26.24 -6.62
CA ILE A 575 -17.01 25.61 -5.32
C ILE A 575 -18.34 25.21 -4.67
N VAL A 576 -18.41 23.96 -4.24
CA VAL A 576 -19.51 23.44 -3.42
C VAL A 576 -18.95 23.04 -2.06
N PHE A 577 -19.44 23.65 -1.00
CA PHE A 577 -19.04 23.30 0.35
C PHE A 577 -19.83 22.08 0.83
N VAL A 578 -19.11 21.12 1.42
CA VAL A 578 -19.64 19.87 1.96
C VAL A 578 -19.13 19.64 3.38
N ASN A 579 -19.82 18.81 4.15
CA ASN A 579 -19.39 18.49 5.51
C ASN A 579 -18.25 17.48 5.53
N LYS A 580 -18.23 16.54 4.57
CA LYS A 580 -17.25 15.47 4.47
C LYS A 580 -17.14 15.00 3.02
N LEU A 581 -15.94 14.58 2.59
CA LEU A 581 -15.76 13.97 1.28
C LEU A 581 -16.00 12.46 1.33
N PRO A 582 -16.59 11.85 0.27
CA PRO A 582 -16.72 10.40 0.18
C PRO A 582 -15.34 9.77 -0.02
N LYS A 583 -14.98 8.86 0.89
CA LYS A 583 -13.70 8.17 0.88
C LYS A 583 -13.88 6.66 0.91
N THR A 584 -12.88 5.95 0.44
CA THR A 584 -12.75 4.52 0.71
C THR A 584 -12.40 4.32 2.20
N LYS A 585 -12.61 3.10 2.70
CA LYS A 585 -12.16 2.70 4.05
C LYS A 585 -10.66 2.87 4.30
N SER A 586 -9.85 3.01 3.24
CA SER A 586 -8.43 3.35 3.31
C SER A 586 -8.14 4.86 3.33
N GLY A 587 -9.18 5.69 3.35
CA GLY A 587 -9.06 7.14 3.37
C GLY A 587 -8.89 7.82 2.01
N LYS A 588 -8.84 7.08 0.90
CA LYS A 588 -8.73 7.65 -0.45
C LYS A 588 -10.05 8.27 -0.90
N ILE A 589 -10.02 9.50 -1.41
CA ILE A 589 -11.19 10.18 -1.98
C ILE A 589 -11.71 9.39 -3.18
N MET A 590 -13.00 9.13 -3.19
CA MET A 590 -13.67 8.41 -4.29
C MET A 590 -14.10 9.37 -5.40
N ARG A 591 -13.12 9.95 -6.13
CA ARG A 591 -13.35 10.93 -7.21
C ARG A 591 -14.33 10.42 -8.28
N ARG A 592 -14.36 9.11 -8.49
CA ARG A 592 -15.35 8.47 -9.35
C ARG A 592 -16.79 8.83 -8.97
N LEU A 593 -17.11 8.88 -7.68
CA LEU A 593 -18.45 9.25 -7.20
C LEU A 593 -18.74 10.72 -7.41
N LEU A 594 -17.73 11.60 -7.26
CA LEU A 594 -17.88 13.01 -7.57
C LEU A 594 -18.20 13.19 -9.04
N ARG A 595 -17.42 12.58 -9.92
CA ARG A 595 -17.63 12.63 -11.38
C ARG A 595 -18.99 12.09 -11.79
N ALA A 596 -19.37 10.91 -11.28
CA ALA A 596 -20.67 10.31 -11.57
C ALA A 596 -21.83 11.19 -11.11
N THR A 597 -21.70 11.85 -9.94
CA THR A 597 -22.70 12.79 -9.42
C THR A 597 -22.87 14.00 -10.34
N VAL A 598 -21.78 14.66 -10.73
CA VAL A 598 -21.85 15.89 -11.54
C VAL A 598 -22.25 15.64 -13.00
N ARG A 599 -22.01 14.43 -13.51
CA ARG A 599 -22.33 14.02 -14.88
C ARG A 599 -23.63 13.21 -15.00
N ASN A 600 -24.27 12.93 -13.87
CA ASN A 600 -25.44 12.05 -13.78
C ASN A 600 -25.19 10.66 -14.42
N GLU A 601 -23.98 10.12 -14.17
CA GLU A 601 -23.56 8.79 -14.60
C GLU A 601 -23.89 7.73 -13.51
N PRO A 602 -23.96 6.44 -13.88
CA PRO A 602 -24.12 5.37 -12.91
C PRO A 602 -23.01 5.39 -11.85
N LEU A 603 -23.37 5.30 -10.57
CA LEU A 603 -22.42 5.38 -9.45
C LEU A 603 -21.42 4.21 -9.39
N GLY A 604 -21.76 3.09 -10.02
CA GLY A 604 -20.97 1.86 -9.97
C GLY A 604 -20.92 1.27 -8.57
N ASP A 605 -19.82 0.57 -8.25
CA ASP A 605 -19.66 -0.14 -6.99
C ASP A 605 -19.42 0.82 -5.80
N LEU A 606 -20.30 0.79 -4.80
CA LEU A 606 -20.21 1.58 -3.56
C LEU A 606 -19.63 0.79 -2.38
N SER A 607 -19.26 -0.46 -2.58
CA SER A 607 -18.89 -1.39 -1.51
C SER A 607 -17.62 -0.97 -0.74
N THR A 608 -16.77 -0.13 -1.34
CA THR A 608 -15.56 0.41 -0.70
C THR A 608 -15.80 1.74 0.03
N LEU A 609 -17.00 2.31 -0.07
CA LEU A 609 -17.34 3.58 0.56
C LEU A 609 -17.36 3.42 2.09
N ASP A 610 -16.61 4.29 2.77
CA ASP A 610 -16.49 4.26 4.23
C ASP A 610 -17.73 4.80 4.92
N ASP A 611 -18.20 5.95 4.44
CA ASP A 611 -19.33 6.67 5.02
C ASP A 611 -20.38 7.02 3.96
N PRO A 612 -21.47 6.24 3.86
CA PRO A 612 -22.56 6.55 2.94
C PRO A 612 -23.21 7.92 3.18
N ALA A 613 -23.27 8.39 4.44
CA ALA A 613 -23.86 9.68 4.77
C ALA A 613 -23.03 10.85 4.20
N ALA A 614 -21.70 10.73 4.14
CA ALA A 614 -20.85 11.73 3.51
C ALA A 614 -21.16 11.88 2.01
N PHE A 615 -21.47 10.78 1.33
CA PHE A 615 -21.81 10.81 -0.08
C PHE A 615 -23.23 11.39 -0.32
N GLU A 616 -24.19 11.07 0.53
CA GLU A 616 -25.54 11.65 0.44
C GLU A 616 -25.54 13.16 0.74
N ASP A 617 -24.75 13.65 1.71
CA ASP A 617 -24.56 15.09 1.95
C ASP A 617 -23.98 15.78 0.69
N LEU A 618 -22.95 15.20 0.09
CA LEU A 618 -22.35 15.74 -1.14
C LEU A 618 -23.38 15.84 -2.27
N ARG A 619 -24.16 14.77 -2.51
CA ARG A 619 -25.20 14.76 -3.54
C ARG A 619 -26.25 15.84 -3.30
N LYS A 620 -26.73 15.96 -2.05
CA LYS A 620 -27.70 16.98 -1.66
C LYS A 620 -27.17 18.38 -1.91
N ARG A 621 -25.94 18.69 -1.47
CA ARG A 621 -25.30 20.00 -1.66
C ARG A 621 -25.10 20.32 -3.13
N TYR A 622 -24.70 19.33 -3.92
CA TYR A 622 -24.56 19.52 -5.36
C TYR A 622 -25.89 19.81 -6.05
N GLU A 623 -26.98 19.11 -5.70
CA GLU A 623 -28.31 19.37 -6.26
C GLU A 623 -28.86 20.76 -5.85
N GLU A 624 -28.60 21.21 -4.64
CA GLU A 624 -28.92 22.57 -4.18
C GLU A 624 -28.15 23.61 -5.02
N PHE A 625 -26.85 23.40 -5.20
CA PHE A 625 -26.01 24.24 -6.07
C PHE A 625 -26.51 24.29 -7.50
N LYS A 626 -26.81 23.14 -8.10
CA LYS A 626 -27.31 23.02 -9.47
C LYS A 626 -28.64 23.77 -9.67
N LYS A 627 -29.56 23.68 -8.71
CA LYS A 627 -30.82 24.42 -8.74
C LYS A 627 -30.59 25.94 -8.69
N ALA A 628 -29.68 26.40 -7.86
CA ALA A 628 -29.34 27.82 -7.76
C ALA A 628 -28.75 28.34 -9.08
N MET A 629 -27.88 27.54 -9.75
CA MET A 629 -27.25 27.92 -11.02
C MET A 629 -28.20 27.86 -12.22
N SER A 630 -29.19 26.97 -12.22
CA SER A 630 -30.16 26.81 -13.30
C SER A 630 -31.37 27.76 -13.19
N GLY A 631 -31.56 28.40 -12.06
CA GLY A 631 -32.63 29.39 -11.80
C GLY A 631 -32.18 30.85 -11.92
N SER A 632 -30.90 31.08 -12.21
CA SER A 632 -30.28 32.35 -12.54
C SER A 632 -29.99 32.42 -14.05
#